data_f71ae29fdfcbf2b62a4c5cd0f375dfe0
#
_entry.id   f71ae29fdfcbf2b62a4c5cd0f375dfe0
#
_cell.length_a   1.000
_cell.length_b   1.000
_cell.length_c   1.000
_cell.angle_alpha   90.00
_cell.angle_beta   90.00
_cell.angle_gamma   90.00
#
_symmetry.space_group_name_H-M   'P 1'
#
loop_
_entity.id
_entity.type
_entity.pdbx_description
1 polymer ?
#
loop_
_entity_poly.entity_id
_entity_poly.type
_entity_poly.pdbx_seq_one_letter_code
_entity_poly.pdbx_strand_id
1 'polypeptide(L)'
;MISLRSIAFMVLPLLFSPAPPAQIRFTYENPKLEPHRYVLVVGEDGSGNFHSEGGAGSADGQSMSSGSMDRPIHVSKTVRESMFATARKNKFFAKACDDGGKNIAFQGTKTLEYQGPDGQGTCIYNWSKNSQIGKLTDQFEAIAATLDEGSKLQRQYEHGRLSLDSEMEILDQMVHEGRAIEIENIAPLLQTLAGDEAVLQRVQRRARTLLEASPSD
;
A
#
# COMPACT_ATOMS: atom_id res chain seq x y z
N MET A 1 -39.34 -65.77 -6.43
CA MET A 1 -39.56 -64.35 -6.03
C MET A 1 -38.20 -63.75 -5.72
N ILE A 2 -37.62 -63.02 -6.67
CA ILE A 2 -36.31 -62.38 -6.52
C ILE A 2 -36.56 -60.91 -6.26
N SER A 3 -36.22 -60.43 -5.05
CA SER A 3 -36.39 -59.06 -4.59
C SER A 3 -35.21 -58.19 -5.09
N LEU A 4 -35.53 -57.26 -6.00
CA LEU A 4 -34.57 -56.30 -6.55
C LEU A 4 -34.44 -55.15 -5.52
N ARG A 5 -33.29 -55.05 -4.82
CA ARG A 5 -32.95 -53.92 -3.95
C ARG A 5 -32.37 -52.76 -4.80
N SER A 6 -33.13 -51.68 -4.93
CA SER A 6 -32.68 -50.43 -5.56
C SER A 6 -31.60 -49.80 -4.65
N ILE A 7 -30.39 -49.66 -5.15
CA ILE A 7 -29.33 -48.88 -4.56
C ILE A 7 -29.47 -47.44 -5.07
N ALA A 8 -29.91 -46.55 -4.17
CA ALA A 8 -29.93 -45.12 -4.46
C ALA A 8 -28.51 -44.57 -4.35
N PHE A 9 -27.93 -44.11 -5.47
CA PHE A 9 -26.66 -43.39 -5.54
C PHE A 9 -26.89 -41.93 -5.11
N MET A 10 -26.48 -41.59 -3.89
CA MET A 10 -26.53 -40.24 -3.35
C MET A 10 -25.36 -39.45 -3.95
N VAL A 11 -25.61 -38.66 -4.99
CA VAL A 11 -24.61 -37.74 -5.56
C VAL A 11 -24.49 -36.53 -4.62
N LEU A 12 -23.42 -36.47 -3.85
CA LEU A 12 -23.09 -35.32 -3.00
C LEU A 12 -22.58 -34.19 -3.91
N PRO A 13 -23.20 -32.99 -3.94
CA PRO A 13 -22.67 -31.88 -4.72
C PRO A 13 -21.35 -31.41 -4.09
N LEU A 14 -20.26 -31.51 -4.84
CA LEU A 14 -18.98 -30.88 -4.52
C LEU A 14 -19.19 -29.36 -4.56
N LEU A 15 -19.26 -28.73 -3.40
CA LEU A 15 -19.22 -27.28 -3.26
C LEU A 15 -17.82 -26.82 -3.70
N PHE A 16 -17.71 -26.38 -4.96
CA PHE A 16 -16.57 -25.65 -5.45
C PHE A 16 -16.57 -24.28 -4.76
N SER A 17 -15.82 -24.11 -3.68
CA SER A 17 -15.43 -22.78 -3.22
C SER A 17 -14.52 -22.14 -4.28
N PRO A 18 -14.86 -20.94 -4.80
CA PRO A 18 -13.94 -20.25 -5.70
C PRO A 18 -12.61 -20.04 -4.98
N ALA A 19 -11.50 -20.27 -5.68
CA ALA A 19 -10.18 -19.99 -5.16
C ALA A 19 -10.08 -18.50 -4.78
N PRO A 20 -9.43 -18.14 -3.68
CA PRO A 20 -9.29 -16.74 -3.31
C PRO A 20 -8.57 -15.97 -4.43
N PRO A 21 -8.95 -14.70 -4.67
CA PRO A 21 -8.30 -13.87 -5.67
C PRO A 21 -6.81 -13.73 -5.35
N ALA A 22 -5.99 -13.52 -6.39
CA ALA A 22 -4.57 -13.30 -6.21
C ALA A 22 -4.33 -12.01 -5.42
N GLN A 23 -3.32 -12.03 -4.54
CA GLN A 23 -2.91 -10.88 -3.75
C GLN A 23 -1.39 -10.79 -3.64
N ILE A 24 -0.90 -9.55 -3.52
CA ILE A 24 0.48 -9.24 -3.18
C ILE A 24 0.49 -8.57 -1.82
N ARG A 25 1.38 -9.02 -0.93
CA ARG A 25 1.66 -8.39 0.35
C ARG A 25 3.06 -7.82 0.32
N PHE A 26 3.20 -6.58 0.70
CA PHE A 26 4.47 -5.92 0.92
C PHE A 26 4.59 -5.53 2.39
N THR A 27 5.68 -5.93 3.03
CA THR A 27 6.02 -5.53 4.40
C THR A 27 7.33 -4.77 4.38
N TYR A 28 7.37 -3.63 5.03
CA TYR A 28 8.56 -2.82 5.27
C TYR A 28 8.81 -2.70 6.76
N GLU A 29 10.06 -2.87 7.18
CA GLU A 29 10.48 -2.74 8.57
C GLU A 29 11.81 -1.97 8.67
N ASN A 30 11.81 -0.87 9.41
CA ASN A 30 13.01 -0.14 9.75
C ASN A 30 12.86 0.50 11.14
N PRO A 31 13.50 -0.03 12.17
CA PRO A 31 13.36 0.47 13.56
C PRO A 31 13.87 1.89 13.78
N LYS A 32 14.52 2.50 12.79
CA LYS A 32 15.03 3.87 12.84
C LYS A 32 14.09 4.90 12.25
N LEU A 33 12.97 4.46 11.63
CA LEU A 33 12.02 5.32 10.95
C LEU A 33 10.66 5.30 11.66
N GLU A 34 9.83 6.27 11.33
CA GLU A 34 8.45 6.39 11.79
C GLU A 34 7.55 6.51 10.56
N PRO A 35 6.60 5.61 10.34
CA PRO A 35 6.37 4.38 11.11
C PRO A 35 7.51 3.37 10.96
N HIS A 36 7.80 2.61 12.03
CA HIS A 36 8.89 1.63 12.00
C HIS A 36 8.55 0.36 11.20
N ARG A 37 7.25 0.10 11.01
CA ARG A 37 6.74 -1.01 10.22
C ARG A 37 5.44 -0.63 9.53
N TYR A 38 5.29 -1.07 8.29
CA TYR A 38 3.99 -1.06 7.62
C TYR A 38 3.81 -2.26 6.68
N VAL A 39 2.56 -2.57 6.42
CA VAL A 39 2.11 -3.65 5.54
C VAL A 39 1.09 -3.11 4.56
N LEU A 40 1.30 -3.39 3.29
CA LEU A 40 0.34 -3.18 2.22
C LEU A 40 -0.09 -4.53 1.65
N VAL A 41 -1.38 -4.74 1.52
CA VAL A 41 -1.96 -5.88 0.80
C VAL A 41 -2.76 -5.34 -0.37
N VAL A 42 -2.50 -5.85 -1.55
CA VAL A 42 -3.19 -5.45 -2.79
C VAL A 42 -3.75 -6.69 -3.46
N GLY A 43 -5.05 -6.71 -3.71
CA GLY A 43 -5.75 -7.71 -4.49
C GLY A 43 -5.68 -7.43 -5.99
N GLU A 44 -5.82 -8.46 -6.80
CA GLU A 44 -5.85 -8.32 -8.27
C GLU A 44 -7.08 -7.55 -8.78
N ASP A 45 -8.11 -7.40 -7.96
CA ASP A 45 -9.27 -6.55 -8.19
C ASP A 45 -9.03 -5.06 -7.89
N GLY A 46 -7.86 -4.72 -7.31
CA GLY A 46 -7.48 -3.37 -6.90
C GLY A 46 -7.87 -3.04 -5.46
N SER A 47 -8.68 -3.85 -4.80
CA SER A 47 -8.94 -3.68 -3.37
C SER A 47 -7.68 -4.00 -2.55
N GLY A 48 -7.52 -3.35 -1.41
CA GLY A 48 -6.37 -3.62 -0.55
C GLY A 48 -6.54 -3.06 0.85
N ASN A 49 -5.51 -3.25 1.66
CA ASN A 49 -5.43 -2.69 3.00
C ASN A 49 -4.02 -2.19 3.30
N PHE A 50 -3.94 -1.08 4.00
CA PHE A 50 -2.72 -0.53 4.57
C PHE A 50 -2.79 -0.60 6.09
N HIS A 51 -1.76 -1.18 6.69
CA HIS A 51 -1.57 -1.20 8.13
C HIS A 51 -0.19 -0.63 8.45
N SER A 52 -0.11 0.33 9.38
CA SER A 52 1.17 0.84 9.89
C SER A 52 1.21 0.80 11.41
N GLU A 53 2.39 0.51 11.94
CA GLU A 53 2.68 0.52 13.36
C GLU A 53 3.54 1.75 13.65
N GLY A 54 2.98 2.69 14.43
CA GLY A 54 3.72 3.83 14.96
C GLY A 54 4.77 3.37 15.96
N GLY A 55 5.91 4.05 16.01
CA GLY A 55 6.93 3.81 17.03
C GLY A 55 6.40 4.04 18.44
N ALA A 56 6.99 3.39 19.43
CA ALA A 56 6.79 3.75 20.82
C ALA A 56 7.26 5.21 20.98
N GLY A 57 6.32 6.11 21.26
CA GLY A 57 6.62 7.54 21.42
C GLY A 57 7.83 7.71 22.31
N SER A 58 8.72 8.63 21.93
CA SER A 58 9.83 9.02 22.78
C SER A 58 9.31 9.33 24.17
N ALA A 59 9.97 8.82 25.21
CA ALA A 59 9.58 9.03 26.59
C ALA A 59 9.49 10.52 27.00
N ASP A 60 9.88 11.43 26.11
CA ASP A 60 9.95 12.88 26.31
C ASP A 60 8.66 13.64 25.94
N GLY A 61 7.56 12.95 25.57
CA GLY A 61 6.22 13.57 25.43
C GLY A 61 6.07 14.62 24.32
N GLN A 62 7.08 14.85 23.49
CA GLN A 62 7.06 15.87 22.44
C GLN A 62 6.99 15.33 21.01
N SER A 63 7.12 14.03 20.80
CA SER A 63 6.86 13.43 19.50
C SER A 63 5.39 13.05 19.42
N MET A 64 4.63 13.69 18.54
CA MET A 64 3.31 13.21 18.14
C MET A 64 3.51 11.90 17.38
N SER A 65 3.65 10.80 18.12
CA SER A 65 3.79 9.47 17.58
C SER A 65 2.64 9.21 16.62
N SER A 66 2.97 8.84 15.40
CA SER A 66 1.99 8.34 14.45
C SER A 66 1.39 7.08 15.08
N GLY A 67 0.16 7.15 15.57
CA GLY A 67 -0.57 5.98 16.06
C GLY A 67 -0.61 4.92 14.96
N SER A 68 -0.89 3.66 15.33
CA SER A 68 -1.15 2.65 14.30
C SER A 68 -2.32 3.06 13.43
N MET A 69 -2.16 2.86 12.13
CA MET A 69 -3.18 3.15 11.13
C MET A 69 -3.60 1.83 10.48
N ASP A 70 -4.90 1.66 10.30
CA ASP A 70 -5.47 0.56 9.53
C ASP A 70 -6.58 1.13 8.64
N ARG A 71 -6.42 1.00 7.31
CA ARG A 71 -7.41 1.54 6.38
C ARG A 71 -7.46 0.77 5.07
N PRO A 72 -8.67 0.60 4.50
CA PRO A 72 -8.80 0.09 3.14
C PRO A 72 -8.17 1.07 2.15
N ILE A 73 -7.63 0.51 1.08
CA ILE A 73 -7.08 1.26 -0.05
C ILE A 73 -7.64 0.72 -1.36
N HIS A 74 -7.54 1.55 -2.38
CA HIS A 74 -7.76 1.15 -3.76
C HIS A 74 -6.51 1.42 -4.57
N VAL A 75 -6.14 0.48 -5.46
CA VAL A 75 -5.01 0.64 -6.38
C VAL A 75 -5.52 0.63 -7.80
N SER A 76 -5.22 1.68 -8.54
CA SER A 76 -5.65 1.88 -9.92
C SER A 76 -5.29 0.70 -10.83
N LYS A 77 -6.07 0.51 -11.89
CA LYS A 77 -5.88 -0.59 -12.85
C LYS A 77 -4.45 -0.64 -13.39
N THR A 78 -3.91 0.50 -13.78
CA THR A 78 -2.57 0.58 -14.38
C THR A 78 -1.49 0.13 -13.40
N VAL A 79 -1.54 0.57 -12.14
CA VAL A 79 -0.54 0.25 -11.12
C VAL A 79 -0.66 -1.23 -10.73
N ARG A 80 -1.87 -1.74 -10.42
CA ARG A 80 -2.04 -3.15 -10.03
C ARG A 80 -1.66 -4.11 -11.13
N GLU A 81 -2.01 -3.85 -12.41
CA GLU A 81 -1.61 -4.70 -13.54
C GLU A 81 -0.08 -4.79 -13.64
N SER A 82 0.62 -3.66 -13.48
CA SER A 82 2.09 -3.62 -13.41
C SER A 82 2.65 -4.45 -12.26
N MET A 83 2.07 -4.34 -11.05
CA MET A 83 2.47 -5.09 -9.87
C MET A 83 2.33 -6.61 -10.09
N PHE A 84 1.14 -7.06 -10.53
CA PHE A 84 0.86 -8.48 -10.74
C PHE A 84 1.66 -9.07 -11.90
N ALA A 85 1.84 -8.33 -13.01
CA ALA A 85 2.72 -8.73 -14.11
C ALA A 85 4.17 -8.91 -13.62
N THR A 86 4.66 -8.01 -12.75
CA THR A 86 5.99 -8.10 -12.15
C THR A 86 6.11 -9.33 -11.26
N ALA A 87 5.12 -9.63 -10.42
CA ALA A 87 5.12 -10.81 -9.56
C ALA A 87 5.19 -12.10 -10.38
N ARG A 88 4.36 -12.25 -11.42
CA ARG A 88 4.34 -13.41 -12.32
C ARG A 88 5.65 -13.58 -13.06
N LYS A 89 6.22 -12.49 -13.60
CA LYS A 89 7.50 -12.50 -14.31
C LYS A 89 8.68 -12.88 -13.39
N ASN A 90 8.60 -12.55 -12.11
CA ASN A 90 9.60 -12.90 -11.11
C ASN A 90 9.23 -14.20 -10.34
N LYS A 91 8.46 -15.10 -10.98
CA LYS A 91 8.10 -16.43 -10.42
C LYS A 91 7.46 -16.32 -9.03
N PHE A 92 6.54 -15.37 -8.89
CA PHE A 92 5.77 -15.12 -7.65
C PHE A 92 6.69 -14.88 -6.43
N PHE A 93 7.87 -14.30 -6.64
CA PHE A 93 8.90 -14.07 -5.59
C PHE A 93 9.48 -15.35 -4.98
N ALA A 94 9.31 -16.53 -5.60
CA ALA A 94 9.86 -17.79 -5.11
C ALA A 94 11.39 -17.88 -5.24
N LYS A 95 12.04 -16.90 -5.86
CA LYS A 95 13.50 -16.75 -5.92
C LYS A 95 13.95 -15.63 -4.99
N ALA A 96 15.19 -15.71 -4.51
CA ALA A 96 15.79 -14.65 -3.72
C ALA A 96 15.71 -13.31 -4.46
N CYS A 97 15.19 -12.28 -3.80
CA CYS A 97 15.18 -10.90 -4.28
C CYS A 97 16.46 -10.14 -3.90
N ASP A 98 17.21 -10.65 -2.94
CA ASP A 98 18.50 -10.11 -2.51
C ASP A 98 19.63 -10.81 -3.28
N ASP A 99 20.46 -10.04 -3.95
CA ASP A 99 21.62 -10.54 -4.71
C ASP A 99 22.90 -10.57 -3.86
N GLY A 100 22.80 -10.40 -2.55
CA GLY A 100 23.95 -10.46 -1.62
C GLY A 100 24.99 -9.38 -1.89
N GLY A 101 24.59 -8.20 -2.34
CA GLY A 101 25.49 -7.06 -2.62
C GLY A 101 26.27 -6.68 -1.37
N LYS A 102 27.62 -6.83 -1.46
CA LYS A 102 28.52 -6.36 -0.40
C LYS A 102 28.52 -4.83 -0.39
N ASN A 103 28.49 -4.22 0.81
CA ASN A 103 28.58 -2.77 1.03
C ASN A 103 27.32 -1.94 0.70
N ILE A 104 26.14 -2.54 0.67
CA ILE A 104 24.89 -1.76 0.59
C ILE A 104 24.45 -1.37 2.01
N ALA A 105 24.25 -0.07 2.21
CA ALA A 105 23.71 0.43 3.48
C ALA A 105 22.32 -0.19 3.77
N PHE A 106 22.04 -0.40 5.05
CA PHE A 106 20.73 -0.89 5.46
C PHE A 106 19.66 0.18 5.18
N GLN A 107 18.68 -0.17 4.36
CA GLN A 107 17.56 0.68 3.94
C GLN A 107 16.21 0.19 4.47
N GLY A 108 16.22 -0.74 5.42
CA GLY A 108 15.06 -1.44 5.92
C GLY A 108 14.93 -2.86 5.36
N THR A 109 14.28 -3.72 6.11
CA THR A 109 13.93 -5.06 5.66
C THR A 109 12.62 -5.01 4.89
N LYS A 110 12.63 -5.52 3.68
CA LYS A 110 11.47 -5.59 2.79
C LYS A 110 11.09 -7.05 2.55
N THR A 111 9.81 -7.33 2.61
CA THR A 111 9.27 -8.67 2.30
C THR A 111 8.19 -8.52 1.24
N LEU A 112 8.33 -9.25 0.14
CA LEU A 112 7.30 -9.42 -0.89
C LEU A 112 6.75 -10.84 -0.79
N GLU A 113 5.42 -10.94 -0.74
CA GLU A 113 4.70 -12.21 -0.75
C GLU A 113 3.64 -12.16 -1.86
N TYR A 114 3.52 -13.24 -2.59
CA TYR A 114 2.44 -13.46 -3.55
C TYR A 114 1.66 -14.69 -3.16
N GLN A 115 0.33 -14.61 -3.22
CA GLN A 115 -0.57 -15.74 -3.06
C GLN A 115 -1.69 -15.64 -4.08
N GLY A 116 -1.86 -16.66 -4.89
CA GLY A 116 -2.91 -16.70 -5.91
C GLY A 116 -3.14 -18.12 -6.45
N PRO A 117 -4.17 -18.29 -7.27
CA PRO A 117 -4.49 -19.60 -7.87
C PRO A 117 -3.42 -20.06 -8.86
N ASP A 118 -2.61 -19.15 -9.38
CA ASP A 118 -1.55 -19.38 -10.38
C ASP A 118 -0.16 -19.54 -9.75
N GLY A 119 0.00 -19.32 -8.43
CA GLY A 119 1.27 -19.52 -7.74
C GLY A 119 1.33 -18.89 -6.36
N GLN A 120 2.47 -19.11 -5.71
CA GLN A 120 2.80 -18.51 -4.43
C GLN A 120 4.31 -18.38 -4.27
N GLY A 121 4.74 -17.43 -3.44
CA GLY A 121 6.15 -17.29 -3.08
C GLY A 121 6.40 -16.06 -2.23
N THR A 122 7.61 -16.04 -1.66
CA THR A 122 8.04 -14.99 -0.73
C THR A 122 9.52 -14.71 -0.94
N CYS A 123 9.92 -13.46 -0.86
CA CYS A 123 11.32 -13.08 -0.77
C CYS A 123 11.54 -11.94 0.22
N ILE A 124 12.69 -11.98 0.89
CA ILE A 124 13.12 -10.99 1.87
C ILE A 124 14.41 -10.35 1.36
N TYR A 125 14.52 -9.02 1.43
CA TYR A 125 15.67 -8.26 0.94
C TYR A 125 15.81 -6.91 1.63
N ASN A 126 17.03 -6.37 1.63
CA ASN A 126 17.31 -4.98 1.94
C ASN A 126 17.29 -4.14 0.64
N TRP A 127 17.94 -4.65 -0.41
CA TRP A 127 18.04 -4.03 -1.73
C TRP A 127 18.08 -5.11 -2.81
N SER A 128 17.58 -4.79 -4.01
CA SER A 128 17.58 -5.73 -5.14
C SER A 128 18.23 -5.13 -6.38
N LYS A 129 19.10 -5.88 -7.03
CA LYS A 129 19.64 -5.53 -8.38
C LYS A 129 18.59 -5.70 -9.47
N ASN A 130 17.56 -6.49 -9.21
CA ASN A 130 16.48 -6.69 -10.17
C ASN A 130 15.65 -5.41 -10.24
N SER A 131 15.82 -4.68 -11.35
CA SER A 131 15.13 -3.40 -11.57
C SER A 131 13.60 -3.51 -11.54
N GLN A 132 13.03 -4.69 -11.82
CA GLN A 132 11.59 -4.91 -11.74
C GLN A 132 11.14 -5.02 -10.28
N ILE A 133 11.90 -5.71 -9.44
CA ILE A 133 11.66 -5.75 -7.98
C ILE A 133 11.87 -4.35 -7.38
N GLY A 134 12.90 -3.62 -7.80
CA GLY A 134 13.11 -2.22 -7.39
C GLY A 134 11.89 -1.35 -7.70
N LYS A 135 11.42 -1.34 -8.95
CA LYS A 135 10.23 -0.57 -9.36
C LYS A 135 8.96 -0.97 -8.61
N LEU A 136 8.77 -2.27 -8.35
CA LEU A 136 7.65 -2.75 -7.55
C LEU A 136 7.75 -2.25 -6.10
N THR A 137 8.96 -2.26 -5.53
CA THR A 137 9.24 -1.69 -4.20
C THR A 137 8.89 -0.20 -4.18
N ASP A 138 9.39 0.56 -5.15
CA ASP A 138 9.13 2.01 -5.27
C ASP A 138 7.61 2.30 -5.35
N GLN A 139 6.83 1.48 -6.06
CA GLN A 139 5.37 1.62 -6.12
C GLN A 139 4.72 1.42 -4.74
N PHE A 140 5.10 0.38 -3.99
CA PHE A 140 4.58 0.16 -2.64
C PHE A 140 4.98 1.27 -1.68
N GLU A 141 6.24 1.70 -1.72
CA GLU A 141 6.75 2.79 -0.90
C GLU A 141 6.03 4.12 -1.22
N ALA A 142 5.76 4.39 -2.50
CA ALA A 142 5.03 5.58 -2.92
C ALA A 142 3.55 5.59 -2.50
N ILE A 143 2.87 4.43 -2.51
CA ILE A 143 1.51 4.32 -1.95
C ILE A 143 1.54 4.56 -0.44
N ALA A 144 2.47 3.93 0.28
CA ALA A 144 2.63 4.12 1.73
C ALA A 144 2.89 5.60 2.07
N ALA A 145 3.72 6.27 1.29
CA ALA A 145 4.04 7.68 1.45
C ALA A 145 2.82 8.59 1.27
N THR A 146 1.96 8.32 0.27
CA THR A 146 0.68 9.02 0.10
C THR A 146 -0.20 8.93 1.35
N LEU A 147 -0.30 7.72 1.92
CA LEU A 147 -1.15 7.47 3.08
C LEU A 147 -0.59 8.11 4.36
N ASP A 148 0.73 8.10 4.52
CA ASP A 148 1.42 8.74 5.65
C ASP A 148 1.29 10.27 5.59
N GLU A 149 1.56 10.88 4.42
CA GLU A 149 1.38 12.32 4.22
C GLU A 149 -0.10 12.74 4.38
N GLY A 150 -1.03 11.93 3.87
CA GLY A 150 -2.46 12.14 4.12
C GLY A 150 -2.80 12.15 5.61
N SER A 151 -2.20 11.27 6.40
CA SER A 151 -2.38 11.24 7.85
C SER A 151 -1.76 12.45 8.56
N LYS A 152 -0.60 12.93 8.11
CA LYS A 152 0.02 14.16 8.63
C LYS A 152 -0.87 15.36 8.34
N LEU A 153 -1.33 15.50 7.09
CA LEU A 153 -2.27 16.57 6.69
C LEU A 153 -3.56 16.55 7.51
N GLN A 154 -4.14 15.37 7.75
CA GLN A 154 -5.34 15.22 8.58
C GLN A 154 -5.09 15.73 9.99
N ARG A 155 -4.02 15.30 10.64
CA ARG A 155 -3.64 15.77 11.98
C ARG A 155 -3.40 17.27 12.04
N GLN A 156 -2.71 17.84 11.05
CA GLN A 156 -2.48 19.28 10.97
C GLN A 156 -3.79 20.05 10.78
N TYR A 157 -4.68 19.55 9.97
CA TYR A 157 -6.00 20.14 9.77
C TYR A 157 -6.82 20.15 11.06
N GLU A 158 -6.80 19.08 11.85
CA GLU A 158 -7.60 18.93 13.06
C GLU A 158 -7.01 19.68 14.28
N HIS A 159 -5.68 19.72 14.41
CA HIS A 159 -5.03 20.13 15.65
C HIS A 159 -4.13 21.36 15.55
N GLY A 160 -3.71 21.76 14.37
CA GLY A 160 -2.83 22.92 14.23
C GLY A 160 -2.50 23.26 12.80
N ARG A 161 -3.22 24.20 12.21
CA ARG A 161 -3.16 24.54 10.79
C ARG A 161 -1.87 25.28 10.36
N LEU A 162 -0.95 25.56 11.29
CA LEU A 162 0.26 26.33 10.98
C LEU A 162 1.19 25.60 9.99
N SER A 163 1.31 24.29 10.09
CA SER A 163 2.16 23.48 9.22
C SER A 163 1.44 22.93 7.99
N LEU A 164 0.12 23.15 7.88
CA LEU A 164 -0.70 22.55 6.81
C LEU A 164 -0.21 22.93 5.41
N ASP A 165 0.27 24.16 5.24
CA ASP A 165 0.78 24.64 3.96
C ASP A 165 2.10 23.97 3.58
N SER A 166 3.02 23.79 4.51
CA SER A 166 4.30 23.11 4.27
C SER A 166 4.10 21.61 4.01
N GLU A 167 3.20 20.95 4.74
CA GLU A 167 2.87 19.52 4.49
C GLU A 167 2.21 19.34 3.13
N MET A 168 1.31 20.24 2.73
CA MET A 168 0.69 20.20 1.41
C MET A 168 1.72 20.46 0.29
N GLU A 169 2.74 21.30 0.52
CA GLU A 169 3.83 21.50 -0.42
C GLU A 169 4.71 20.27 -0.55
N ILE A 170 4.99 19.56 0.56
CA ILE A 170 5.73 18.30 0.55
C ILE A 170 4.96 17.25 -0.27
N LEU A 171 3.67 17.08 -0.02
CA LEU A 171 2.85 16.13 -0.80
C LEU A 171 2.85 16.46 -2.29
N ASP A 172 2.64 17.72 -2.66
CA ASP A 172 2.65 18.18 -4.05
C ASP A 172 3.98 17.87 -4.74
N GLN A 173 5.11 18.14 -4.08
CA GLN A 173 6.44 17.79 -4.57
C GLN A 173 6.61 16.27 -4.72
N MET A 174 6.17 15.48 -3.75
CA MET A 174 6.27 14.02 -3.81
C MET A 174 5.49 13.43 -4.98
N VAL A 175 4.31 13.97 -5.27
CA VAL A 175 3.50 13.58 -6.44
C VAL A 175 4.24 13.92 -7.74
N HIS A 176 4.79 15.12 -7.87
CA HIS A 176 5.57 15.51 -9.05
C HIS A 176 6.81 14.64 -9.28
N GLU A 177 7.43 14.15 -8.22
CA GLU A 177 8.61 13.28 -8.27
C GLU A 177 8.25 11.79 -8.38
N GLY A 178 6.96 11.43 -8.39
CA GLY A 178 6.50 10.04 -8.40
C GLY A 178 6.77 9.27 -7.10
N ARG A 179 7.04 9.98 -6.00
CA ARG A 179 7.25 9.43 -4.65
C ARG A 179 5.95 9.31 -3.84
N ALA A 180 4.85 9.85 -4.35
CA ALA A 180 3.50 9.65 -3.86
C ALA A 180 2.59 9.36 -5.06
N ILE A 181 1.86 8.25 -5.01
CA ILE A 181 0.94 7.79 -6.06
C ILE A 181 -0.38 7.34 -5.42
N GLU A 182 -1.39 7.06 -6.23
CA GLU A 182 -2.72 6.60 -5.75
C GLU A 182 -3.37 7.62 -4.79
N ILE A 183 -3.33 8.90 -5.20
CA ILE A 183 -3.82 10.05 -4.43
C ILE A 183 -5.32 9.94 -4.11
N GLU A 184 -6.08 9.16 -4.88
CA GLU A 184 -7.49 8.87 -4.65
C GLU A 184 -7.74 8.30 -3.24
N ASN A 185 -6.76 7.61 -2.65
CA ASN A 185 -6.87 7.08 -1.30
C ASN A 185 -6.97 8.17 -0.21
N ILE A 186 -6.59 9.39 -0.53
CA ILE A 186 -6.71 10.56 0.35
C ILE A 186 -7.62 11.65 -0.22
N ALA A 187 -8.34 11.37 -1.31
CA ALA A 187 -9.22 12.32 -1.98
C ALA A 187 -10.28 12.94 -1.04
N PRO A 188 -10.92 12.21 -0.10
CA PRO A 188 -11.87 12.82 0.83
C PRO A 188 -11.25 13.93 1.69
N LEU A 189 -10.00 13.77 2.13
CA LEU A 189 -9.26 14.81 2.85
C LEU A 189 -8.96 15.99 1.93
N LEU A 190 -8.45 15.74 0.73
CA LEU A 190 -8.15 16.80 -0.23
C LEU A 190 -9.40 17.60 -0.61
N GLN A 191 -10.56 16.96 -0.76
CA GLN A 191 -11.85 17.63 -1.00
C GLN A 191 -12.23 18.54 0.17
N THR A 192 -12.04 18.07 1.41
CA THR A 192 -12.26 18.88 2.61
C THR A 192 -11.36 20.11 2.63
N LEU A 193 -10.05 19.94 2.39
CA LEU A 193 -9.09 21.05 2.35
C LEU A 193 -9.37 22.05 1.21
N ALA A 194 -9.81 21.55 0.06
CA ALA A 194 -10.15 22.36 -1.11
C ALA A 194 -11.40 23.23 -0.89
N GLY A 195 -12.33 22.82 -0.03
CA GLY A 195 -13.61 23.48 0.24
C GLY A 195 -13.66 24.32 1.51
N ASP A 196 -12.71 24.17 2.45
CA ASP A 196 -12.73 24.91 3.72
C ASP A 196 -12.16 26.33 3.56
N GLU A 197 -13.04 27.36 3.64
CA GLU A 197 -12.65 28.77 3.53
C GLU A 197 -11.70 29.24 4.65
N ALA A 198 -11.64 28.52 5.78
CA ALA A 198 -10.72 28.82 6.87
C ALA A 198 -9.29 28.30 6.62
N VAL A 199 -9.08 27.57 5.54
CA VAL A 199 -7.76 27.09 5.09
C VAL A 199 -7.16 28.11 4.10
N LEU A 200 -5.83 28.25 4.14
CA LEU A 200 -5.13 29.18 3.23
C LEU A 200 -5.44 28.86 1.76
N GLN A 201 -5.72 29.87 0.96
CA GLN A 201 -6.05 29.71 -0.46
C GLN A 201 -5.03 28.91 -1.27
N ARG A 202 -3.74 29.00 -0.92
CA ARG A 202 -2.69 28.21 -1.58
C ARG A 202 -2.81 26.72 -1.29
N VAL A 203 -3.22 26.32 -0.07
CA VAL A 203 -3.51 24.93 0.30
C VAL A 203 -4.73 24.43 -0.45
N GLN A 204 -5.82 25.21 -0.47
CA GLN A 204 -7.04 24.88 -1.23
C GLN A 204 -6.72 24.64 -2.72
N ARG A 205 -5.90 25.50 -3.33
CA ARG A 205 -5.52 25.39 -4.73
C ARG A 205 -4.71 24.14 -5.00
N ARG A 206 -3.66 23.84 -4.19
CA ARG A 206 -2.88 22.61 -4.32
C ARG A 206 -3.75 21.37 -4.17
N ALA A 207 -4.67 21.35 -3.21
CA ALA A 207 -5.61 20.25 -3.04
C ALA A 207 -6.48 20.02 -4.29
N ARG A 208 -6.99 21.08 -4.91
CA ARG A 208 -7.74 20.97 -6.19
C ARG A 208 -6.87 20.43 -7.32
N THR A 209 -5.64 20.95 -7.46
CA THR A 209 -4.71 20.47 -8.50
C THR A 209 -4.39 18.99 -8.36
N LEU A 210 -4.17 18.50 -7.12
CA LEU A 210 -3.93 17.08 -6.86
C LEU A 210 -5.15 16.22 -7.19
N LEU A 211 -6.37 16.69 -6.88
CA LEU A 211 -7.60 15.98 -7.24
C LEU A 211 -7.83 15.92 -8.75
N GLU A 212 -7.49 16.98 -9.48
CA GLU A 212 -7.62 17.05 -10.95
C GLU A 212 -6.59 16.16 -11.67
N ALA A 213 -5.39 16.00 -11.08
CA ALA A 213 -4.32 15.17 -11.62
C ALA A 213 -4.51 13.68 -11.36
N SER A 214 -5.42 13.32 -10.46
CA SER A 214 -5.74 11.93 -10.14
C SER A 214 -6.49 11.26 -11.29
N PRO A 215 -5.97 10.17 -11.89
CA PRO A 215 -6.71 9.45 -12.93
C PRO A 215 -7.98 8.84 -12.31
N SER A 216 -9.13 9.19 -12.87
CA SER A 216 -10.38 8.48 -12.58
C SER A 216 -10.33 7.13 -13.28
N ASP A 217 -10.43 6.01 -12.55
CA ASP A 217 -10.62 4.68 -13.11
C ASP A 217 -11.96 4.55 -13.86
#